data_c070ff1f11d93c4ec23114ab07d920af
#
_entry.id   c070ff1f11d93c4ec23114ab07d920af
#
_cell.length_a   1.000
_cell.length_b   1.000
_cell.length_c   1.000
_cell.angle_alpha   90.00
_cell.angle_beta   90.00
_cell.angle_gamma   90.00
#
_symmetry.space_group_name_H-M   'P 1'
#
loop_
_entity.id
_entity.type
_entity.pdbx_description
1 polymer ?
#
loop_
_entity_poly.entity_id
_entity_poly.type
_entity_poly.pdbx_seq_one_letter_code
_entity_poly.pdbx_strand_id
1 'polypeptide(L)'
;MLYEFKGLRPYVHEKAFVHPQANVTGNVEIYENVYIGPGAVLRGDWGKIVIEAGANVQENCVIHMFPGTTVMIEEGAHLGHGCIVHGASIGKNVLIGMNAVIMDDAQIGENSIIGALSFVKAEMVIPNRKVVAGNPAKIIKDVSDEMISWKTNGTELYQKLPNVCHTHLKKTTSLKSPKNQVNEEIISYTTWKKTN
;
A
#
# COMPACT_ATOMS: atom_id res chain seq x y z
N MET A 1 15.26 -3.07 -4.56
CA MET A 1 16.14 -4.18 -5.03
C MET A 1 15.34 -5.47 -5.03
N LEU A 2 15.50 -6.31 -6.04
CA LEU A 2 14.80 -7.61 -6.16
C LEU A 2 15.79 -8.73 -5.81
N TYR A 3 15.36 -9.71 -5.01
CA TYR A 3 16.18 -10.83 -4.58
C TYR A 3 15.46 -12.16 -4.82
N GLU A 4 16.20 -13.11 -5.38
CA GLU A 4 15.79 -14.51 -5.42
C GLU A 4 16.04 -15.16 -4.05
N PHE A 5 15.11 -16.00 -3.60
CA PHE A 5 15.26 -16.81 -2.40
C PHE A 5 14.86 -18.26 -2.69
N LYS A 6 15.82 -19.19 -2.58
CA LYS A 6 15.62 -20.63 -2.85
C LYS A 6 14.94 -20.94 -4.20
N GLY A 7 15.35 -20.25 -5.27
CA GLY A 7 14.78 -20.39 -6.61
C GLY A 7 13.50 -19.62 -6.87
N LEU A 8 12.91 -18.98 -5.85
CA LEU A 8 11.73 -18.14 -5.99
C LEU A 8 12.16 -16.72 -6.33
N ARG A 9 11.62 -16.18 -7.42
CA ARG A 9 11.93 -14.83 -7.93
C ARG A 9 10.69 -13.96 -7.91
N PRO A 10 10.81 -12.69 -7.51
CA PRO A 10 9.71 -11.75 -7.66
C PRO A 10 9.29 -11.58 -9.12
N TYR A 11 7.97 -11.61 -9.36
CA TYR A 11 7.38 -11.16 -10.61
C TYR A 11 6.99 -9.68 -10.46
N VAL A 12 7.39 -8.85 -11.41
CA VAL A 12 7.02 -7.43 -11.45
C VAL A 12 6.53 -7.13 -12.86
N HIS A 13 5.26 -6.72 -12.96
CA HIS A 13 4.68 -6.30 -14.23
C HIS A 13 5.40 -5.06 -14.78
N GLU A 14 5.56 -4.96 -16.10
CA GLU A 14 6.32 -3.87 -16.77
C GLU A 14 5.79 -2.47 -16.48
N LYS A 15 4.48 -2.32 -16.24
CA LYS A 15 3.84 -1.06 -15.86
C LYS A 15 3.82 -0.79 -14.35
N ALA A 16 4.31 -1.72 -13.52
CA ALA A 16 4.49 -1.47 -12.09
C ALA A 16 5.82 -0.75 -11.86
N PHE A 17 5.90 0.00 -10.77
CA PHE A 17 7.13 0.64 -10.36
C PHE A 17 7.56 0.17 -8.96
N VAL A 18 8.76 -0.37 -8.87
CA VAL A 18 9.41 -0.71 -7.61
C VAL A 18 10.59 0.24 -7.40
N HIS A 19 10.49 1.08 -6.38
CA HIS A 19 11.55 2.05 -6.10
C HIS A 19 12.91 1.34 -5.86
N PRO A 20 14.04 1.84 -6.36
CA PRO A 20 15.36 1.21 -6.19
C PRO A 20 15.77 0.95 -4.73
N GLN A 21 15.22 1.69 -3.78
CA GLN A 21 15.44 1.50 -2.33
C GLN A 21 14.42 0.57 -1.66
N ALA A 22 13.41 0.08 -2.38
CA ALA A 22 12.54 -0.98 -1.87
C ALA A 22 13.26 -2.34 -1.93
N ASN A 23 12.89 -3.26 -1.04
CA ASN A 23 13.42 -4.61 -0.96
C ASN A 23 12.30 -5.62 -1.20
N VAL A 24 12.40 -6.40 -2.26
CA VAL A 24 11.41 -7.41 -2.63
C VAL A 24 12.12 -8.76 -2.78
N THR A 25 11.78 -9.72 -1.95
CA THR A 25 12.50 -10.99 -1.84
C THR A 25 11.55 -12.18 -2.00
N GLY A 26 11.93 -13.14 -2.85
CA GLY A 26 11.28 -14.46 -2.94
C GLY A 26 9.98 -14.44 -3.74
N ASN A 27 8.95 -15.17 -3.25
CA ASN A 27 7.68 -15.40 -3.95
C ASN A 27 6.75 -14.19 -3.80
N VAL A 28 6.99 -13.17 -4.60
CA VAL A 28 6.20 -11.91 -4.61
C VAL A 28 5.73 -11.64 -6.03
N GLU A 29 4.43 -11.40 -6.21
CA GLU A 29 3.83 -11.01 -7.49
C GLU A 29 3.30 -9.59 -7.40
N ILE A 30 3.78 -8.73 -8.30
CA ILE A 30 3.40 -7.30 -8.37
C ILE A 30 2.81 -7.04 -9.74
N TYR A 31 1.52 -6.70 -9.77
CA TYR A 31 0.76 -6.56 -10.99
C TYR A 31 0.76 -5.13 -11.55
N GLU A 32 -0.05 -4.91 -12.58
CA GLU A 32 -0.10 -3.68 -13.38
C GLU A 32 -0.41 -2.42 -12.56
N ASN A 33 0.27 -1.31 -12.87
CA ASN A 33 0.08 0.00 -12.25
C ASN A 33 0.25 0.02 -10.71
N VAL A 34 0.96 -0.95 -10.15
CA VAL A 34 1.31 -0.97 -8.73
C VAL A 34 2.51 -0.05 -8.48
N TYR A 35 2.43 0.74 -7.41
CA TYR A 35 3.55 1.54 -6.90
C TYR A 35 4.10 0.93 -5.61
N ILE A 36 5.42 0.68 -5.57
CA ILE A 36 6.14 0.27 -4.37
C ILE A 36 7.15 1.37 -4.00
N GLY A 37 6.91 2.05 -2.89
CA GLY A 37 7.68 3.21 -2.41
C GLY A 37 9.05 2.87 -1.83
N PRO A 38 9.93 3.87 -1.66
CA PRO A 38 11.25 3.68 -1.06
C PRO A 38 11.15 3.14 0.38
N GLY A 39 12.09 2.25 0.74
CA GLY A 39 12.12 1.62 2.05
C GLY A 39 11.06 0.56 2.31
N ALA A 40 10.13 0.32 1.37
CA ALA A 40 9.18 -0.79 1.49
C ALA A 40 9.89 -2.14 1.45
N VAL A 41 9.48 -3.07 2.31
CA VAL A 41 10.05 -4.42 2.43
C VAL A 41 8.95 -5.45 2.24
N LEU A 42 9.04 -6.22 1.15
CA LEU A 42 8.14 -7.32 0.81
C LEU A 42 8.94 -8.63 0.83
N ARG A 43 8.70 -9.47 1.82
CA ARG A 43 9.47 -10.68 2.04
C ARG A 43 8.61 -11.94 1.90
N GLY A 44 8.58 -12.52 0.68
CA GLY A 44 7.87 -13.76 0.34
C GLY A 44 8.78 -14.99 0.42
N ASP A 45 9.53 -15.14 1.49
CA ASP A 45 10.49 -16.24 1.71
C ASP A 45 9.87 -17.47 2.37
N TRP A 46 8.79 -17.28 3.14
CA TRP A 46 8.07 -18.35 3.84
C TRP A 46 6.69 -18.66 3.24
N GLY A 47 6.19 -17.79 2.41
CA GLY A 47 4.90 -17.93 1.76
C GLY A 47 4.85 -17.10 0.48
N LYS A 48 3.67 -16.59 0.13
CA LYS A 48 3.45 -15.81 -1.09
C LYS A 48 2.90 -14.42 -0.75
N ILE A 49 3.33 -13.41 -1.50
CA ILE A 49 2.72 -12.07 -1.51
C ILE A 49 2.17 -11.80 -2.89
N VAL A 50 0.92 -11.38 -2.98
CA VAL A 50 0.28 -10.95 -4.23
C VAL A 50 -0.19 -9.51 -4.05
N ILE A 51 0.27 -8.62 -4.93
CA ILE A 51 -0.15 -7.22 -4.99
C ILE A 51 -0.88 -7.02 -6.31
N GLU A 52 -2.20 -6.96 -6.27
CA GLU A 52 -3.04 -6.83 -7.46
C GLU A 52 -3.00 -5.43 -8.08
N ALA A 53 -3.54 -5.33 -9.31
CA ALA A 53 -3.47 -4.14 -10.14
C ALA A 53 -3.91 -2.86 -9.44
N GLY A 54 -3.16 -1.78 -9.65
CA GLY A 54 -3.48 -0.44 -9.14
C GLY A 54 -3.38 -0.27 -7.62
N ALA A 55 -2.95 -1.30 -6.88
CA ALA A 55 -2.65 -1.16 -5.47
C ALA A 55 -1.35 -0.34 -5.26
N ASN A 56 -1.15 0.18 -4.05
CA ASN A 56 0.11 0.84 -3.71
C ASN A 56 0.61 0.44 -2.32
N VAL A 57 1.91 0.28 -2.21
CA VAL A 57 2.64 0.01 -0.97
C VAL A 57 3.59 1.17 -0.76
N GLN A 58 3.24 2.05 0.15
CA GLN A 58 3.97 3.31 0.34
C GLN A 58 5.27 3.11 1.11
N GLU A 59 5.96 4.21 1.37
CA GLU A 59 7.29 4.25 1.97
C GLU A 59 7.32 3.52 3.31
N ASN A 60 8.36 2.71 3.52
CA ASN A 60 8.64 1.99 4.76
C ASN A 60 7.55 0.98 5.20
N CYS A 61 6.63 0.60 4.34
CA CYS A 61 5.71 -0.51 4.63
C CYS A 61 6.46 -1.83 4.72
N VAL A 62 5.99 -2.73 5.59
CA VAL A 62 6.54 -4.09 5.73
C VAL A 62 5.44 -5.11 5.49
N ILE A 63 5.68 -6.04 4.57
CA ILE A 63 4.77 -7.15 4.26
C ILE A 63 5.50 -8.47 4.42
N HIS A 64 4.96 -9.34 5.27
CA HIS A 64 5.49 -10.68 5.54
C HIS A 64 4.36 -11.64 5.96
N MET A 65 4.69 -12.90 6.24
CA MET A 65 3.73 -13.92 6.68
C MET A 65 4.41 -15.06 7.41
N PHE A 66 3.62 -15.88 8.09
CA PHE A 66 4.05 -17.20 8.55
C PHE A 66 4.20 -18.22 7.40
N PRO A 67 4.96 -19.32 7.60
CA PRO A 67 5.17 -20.33 6.58
C PRO A 67 3.87 -20.88 6.01
N GLY A 68 3.81 -20.98 4.67
CA GLY A 68 2.69 -21.57 3.94
C GLY A 68 1.48 -20.68 3.72
N THR A 69 1.48 -19.44 4.23
CA THR A 69 0.36 -18.49 4.03
C THR A 69 0.59 -17.58 2.82
N THR A 70 -0.50 -16.95 2.36
CA THR A 70 -0.46 -15.94 1.30
C THR A 70 -0.99 -14.63 1.84
N VAL A 71 -0.21 -13.56 1.69
CA VAL A 71 -0.71 -12.20 1.85
C VAL A 71 -1.30 -11.75 0.52
N MET A 72 -2.58 -11.38 0.54
CA MET A 72 -3.31 -10.86 -0.60
C MET A 72 -3.58 -9.37 -0.42
N ILE A 73 -3.11 -8.56 -1.34
CA ILE A 73 -3.43 -7.13 -1.43
C ILE A 73 -4.21 -6.94 -2.73
N GLU A 74 -5.53 -6.80 -2.62
CA GLU A 74 -6.41 -6.77 -3.78
C GLU A 74 -6.38 -5.42 -4.52
N GLU A 75 -7.04 -5.39 -5.67
CA GLU A 75 -7.08 -4.29 -6.61
C GLU A 75 -7.37 -2.93 -5.95
N GLY A 76 -6.53 -1.94 -6.25
CA GLY A 76 -6.69 -0.57 -5.75
C GLY A 76 -6.53 -0.42 -4.24
N ALA A 77 -6.08 -1.44 -3.51
CA ALA A 77 -5.77 -1.31 -2.10
C ALA A 77 -4.62 -0.32 -1.88
N HIS A 78 -4.69 0.45 -0.80
CA HIS A 78 -3.80 1.57 -0.52
C HIS A 78 -3.16 1.37 0.86
N LEU A 79 -1.89 0.99 0.88
CA LEU A 79 -1.12 0.76 2.09
C LEU A 79 -0.32 2.02 2.43
N GLY A 80 -0.80 2.77 3.43
CA GLY A 80 -0.21 4.03 3.87
C GLY A 80 1.15 3.85 4.54
N HIS A 81 1.97 4.89 4.46
CA HIS A 81 3.37 4.92 4.91
C HIS A 81 3.59 4.20 6.25
N GLY A 82 4.59 3.34 6.30
CA GLY A 82 5.02 2.65 7.51
C GLY A 82 4.07 1.57 8.03
N CYS A 83 2.98 1.23 7.34
CA CYS A 83 2.10 0.16 7.82
C CYS A 83 2.78 -1.21 7.75
N ILE A 84 2.33 -2.11 8.62
CA ILE A 84 2.78 -3.50 8.66
C ILE A 84 1.60 -4.39 8.34
N VAL A 85 1.76 -5.29 7.37
CA VAL A 85 0.79 -6.34 7.03
C VAL A 85 1.47 -7.69 7.18
N HIS A 86 1.01 -8.47 8.14
CA HIS A 86 1.56 -9.79 8.40
C HIS A 86 0.47 -10.85 8.25
N GLY A 87 0.58 -11.73 7.24
CA GLY A 87 -0.29 -12.88 7.05
C GLY A 87 -1.78 -12.56 6.78
N ALA A 88 -2.12 -11.34 6.35
CA ALA A 88 -3.50 -10.89 6.22
C ALA A 88 -3.97 -10.77 4.77
N SER A 89 -5.30 -10.67 4.58
CA SER A 89 -5.94 -10.37 3.30
C SER A 89 -6.55 -8.97 3.34
N ILE A 90 -6.17 -8.14 2.38
CA ILE A 90 -6.62 -6.75 2.24
C ILE A 90 -7.49 -6.67 0.98
N GLY A 91 -8.78 -6.43 1.15
CA GLY A 91 -9.77 -6.41 0.08
C GLY A 91 -9.64 -5.21 -0.86
N LYS A 92 -10.43 -5.23 -1.93
CA LYS A 92 -10.45 -4.20 -2.96
C LYS A 92 -10.68 -2.82 -2.39
N ASN A 93 -9.94 -1.86 -2.93
CA ASN A 93 -10.10 -0.45 -2.60
C ASN A 93 -10.03 -0.13 -1.09
N VAL A 94 -9.40 -0.99 -0.27
CA VAL A 94 -9.16 -0.73 1.16
C VAL A 94 -8.12 0.37 1.32
N LEU A 95 -8.27 1.19 2.36
CA LEU A 95 -7.23 2.09 2.85
C LEU A 95 -6.69 1.58 4.18
N ILE A 96 -5.42 1.24 4.23
CA ILE A 96 -4.68 1.01 5.47
C ILE A 96 -3.96 2.32 5.84
N GLY A 97 -4.30 2.88 6.98
CA GLY A 97 -3.72 4.14 7.46
C GLY A 97 -2.25 4.02 7.85
N MET A 98 -1.56 5.15 7.87
CA MET A 98 -0.13 5.25 8.19
C MET A 98 0.19 4.58 9.54
N ASN A 99 1.27 3.77 9.58
CA ASN A 99 1.74 3.06 10.76
C ASN A 99 0.69 2.13 11.41
N ALA A 100 -0.35 1.71 10.69
CA ALA A 100 -1.25 0.68 11.18
C ALA A 100 -0.56 -0.70 11.11
N VAL A 101 -0.94 -1.60 12.02
CA VAL A 101 -0.45 -2.98 12.08
C VAL A 101 -1.63 -3.92 11.88
N ILE A 102 -1.54 -4.77 10.86
CA ILE A 102 -2.54 -5.79 10.52
C ILE A 102 -1.91 -7.16 10.74
N MET A 103 -2.48 -7.94 11.66
CA MET A 103 -1.93 -9.22 12.07
C MET A 103 -2.49 -10.40 11.25
N ASP A 104 -1.92 -11.55 11.51
CA ASP A 104 -2.16 -12.80 10.79
C ASP A 104 -3.64 -13.18 10.70
N ASP A 105 -4.01 -13.73 9.56
CA ASP A 105 -5.36 -14.22 9.24
C ASP A 105 -6.47 -13.15 9.37
N ALA A 106 -6.10 -11.88 9.57
CA ALA A 106 -7.07 -10.79 9.50
C ALA A 106 -7.58 -10.62 8.07
N GLN A 107 -8.88 -10.40 7.94
CA GLN A 107 -9.57 -10.21 6.67
C GLN A 107 -10.21 -8.82 6.66
N ILE A 108 -9.72 -7.95 5.79
CA ILE A 108 -10.23 -6.59 5.67
C ILE A 108 -11.13 -6.51 4.44
N GLY A 109 -12.43 -6.35 4.67
CA GLY A 109 -13.42 -6.30 3.61
C GLY A 109 -13.30 -5.06 2.72
N GLU A 110 -13.78 -5.20 1.49
CA GLU A 110 -13.74 -4.20 0.41
C GLU A 110 -14.23 -2.81 0.86
N ASN A 111 -13.62 -1.75 0.32
CA ASN A 111 -13.96 -0.36 0.60
C ASN A 111 -13.88 0.05 2.08
N SER A 112 -13.16 -0.71 2.91
CA SER A 112 -12.96 -0.37 4.32
C SER A 112 -11.78 0.57 4.51
N ILE A 113 -11.79 1.31 5.62
CA ILE A 113 -10.75 2.27 5.99
C ILE A 113 -10.24 1.91 7.38
N ILE A 114 -8.99 1.56 7.48
CA ILE A 114 -8.28 1.36 8.74
C ILE A 114 -7.56 2.67 9.08
N GLY A 115 -7.89 3.25 10.23
CA GLY A 115 -7.28 4.50 10.68
C GLY A 115 -5.78 4.36 10.95
N ALA A 116 -5.05 5.47 10.85
CA ALA A 116 -3.64 5.50 11.20
C ALA A 116 -3.39 5.03 12.63
N LEU A 117 -2.21 4.38 12.89
CA LEU A 117 -1.80 3.86 14.20
C LEU A 117 -2.74 2.78 14.78
N SER A 118 -3.60 2.18 13.97
CA SER A 118 -4.52 1.12 14.43
C SER A 118 -3.80 -0.22 14.54
N PHE A 119 -4.21 -1.02 15.52
CA PHE A 119 -3.76 -2.40 15.69
C PHE A 119 -4.93 -3.37 15.44
N VAL A 120 -4.96 -3.98 14.26
CA VAL A 120 -5.92 -5.02 13.90
C VAL A 120 -5.37 -6.38 14.34
N LYS A 121 -6.07 -7.01 15.27
CA LYS A 121 -5.65 -8.30 15.85
C LYS A 121 -5.73 -9.43 14.81
N ALA A 122 -4.96 -10.47 15.07
CA ALA A 122 -5.04 -11.71 14.31
C ALA A 122 -6.49 -12.24 14.24
N GLU A 123 -6.82 -12.88 13.12
CA GLU A 123 -8.13 -13.50 12.84
C GLU A 123 -9.33 -12.53 12.83
N MET A 124 -9.08 -11.21 12.94
CA MET A 124 -10.16 -10.24 12.92
C MET A 124 -10.77 -10.13 11.52
N VAL A 125 -12.08 -10.42 11.42
CA VAL A 125 -12.84 -10.23 10.19
C VAL A 125 -13.54 -8.88 10.22
N ILE A 126 -13.16 -8.00 9.30
CA ILE A 126 -13.76 -6.68 9.11
C ILE A 126 -14.66 -6.76 7.87
N PRO A 127 -15.98 -6.59 8.01
CA PRO A 127 -16.87 -6.59 6.86
C PRO A 127 -16.58 -5.43 5.90
N ASN A 128 -17.12 -5.52 4.68
CA ASN A 128 -17.02 -4.45 3.69
C ASN A 128 -17.51 -3.10 4.25
N ARG A 129 -16.92 -2.01 3.76
CA ARG A 129 -17.37 -0.64 4.02
C ARG A 129 -17.38 -0.26 5.51
N LYS A 130 -16.34 -0.62 6.26
CA LYS A 130 -16.19 -0.24 7.67
C LYS A 130 -15.02 0.71 7.89
N VAL A 131 -15.24 1.72 8.69
CA VAL A 131 -14.17 2.54 9.30
C VAL A 131 -13.79 1.86 10.61
N VAL A 132 -12.51 1.53 10.73
CA VAL A 132 -11.95 0.81 11.87
C VAL A 132 -10.77 1.60 12.42
N ALA A 133 -10.68 1.78 13.73
CA ALA A 133 -9.57 2.50 14.34
C ALA A 133 -9.30 2.08 15.78
N GLY A 134 -8.12 2.40 16.26
CA GLY A 134 -7.70 2.24 17.66
C GLY A 134 -6.70 1.09 17.89
N ASN A 135 -6.26 0.98 19.13
CA ASN A 135 -5.37 -0.08 19.61
C ASN A 135 -5.93 -0.67 20.93
N PRO A 136 -6.57 -1.87 20.93
CA PRO A 136 -6.93 -2.66 19.75
C PRO A 136 -7.99 -1.99 18.87
N ALA A 137 -7.96 -2.28 17.56
CA ALA A 137 -8.87 -1.70 16.59
C ALA A 137 -10.32 -2.16 16.79
N LYS A 138 -11.26 -1.23 16.56
CA LYS A 138 -12.72 -1.48 16.64
C LYS A 138 -13.40 -0.86 15.44
N ILE A 139 -14.50 -1.44 15.00
CA ILE A 139 -15.40 -0.85 14.00
C ILE A 139 -16.02 0.42 14.62
N ILE A 140 -15.84 1.55 13.94
CA ILE A 140 -16.31 2.86 14.42
C ILE A 140 -17.63 3.25 13.75
N LYS A 141 -17.73 3.03 12.43
CA LYS A 141 -18.91 3.37 11.62
C LYS A 141 -18.81 2.74 10.23
N ASP A 142 -19.85 2.94 9.44
CA ASP A 142 -19.83 2.61 8.01
C ASP A 142 -19.05 3.65 7.20
N VAL A 143 -18.47 3.21 6.08
CA VAL A 143 -17.86 4.09 5.08
C VAL A 143 -18.97 4.62 4.17
N SER A 144 -19.07 5.96 4.03
CA SER A 144 -20.01 6.59 3.12
C SER A 144 -19.51 6.56 1.67
N ASP A 145 -20.39 6.82 0.71
CA ASP A 145 -20.03 6.88 -0.72
C ASP A 145 -19.07 8.04 -1.01
N GLU A 146 -19.19 9.15 -0.29
CA GLU A 146 -18.25 10.28 -0.39
C GLU A 146 -16.85 9.90 0.10
N MET A 147 -16.77 9.10 1.17
CA MET A 147 -15.49 8.57 1.65
C MET A 147 -14.85 7.61 0.64
N ILE A 148 -15.65 6.74 0.01
CA ILE A 148 -15.17 5.85 -1.05
C ILE A 148 -14.64 6.67 -2.22
N SER A 149 -15.41 7.64 -2.72
CA SER A 149 -15.01 8.51 -3.82
C SER A 149 -13.74 9.27 -3.52
N TRP A 150 -13.64 9.87 -2.33
CA TRP A 150 -12.45 10.56 -1.88
C TRP A 150 -11.22 9.64 -1.86
N LYS A 151 -11.35 8.44 -1.29
CA LYS A 151 -10.28 7.45 -1.23
C LYS A 151 -9.85 6.99 -2.63
N THR A 152 -10.82 6.68 -3.49
CA THR A 152 -10.56 6.22 -4.85
C THR A 152 -9.79 7.27 -5.65
N ASN A 153 -10.20 8.54 -5.59
CA ASN A 153 -9.47 9.65 -6.23
C ASN A 153 -8.03 9.75 -5.74
N GLY A 154 -7.78 9.55 -4.43
CA GLY A 154 -6.43 9.49 -3.89
C GLY A 154 -5.63 8.30 -4.41
N THR A 155 -6.25 7.16 -4.59
CA THR A 155 -5.61 5.96 -5.14
C THR A 155 -5.24 6.15 -6.61
N GLU A 156 -6.09 6.80 -7.42
CA GLU A 156 -5.80 7.09 -8.82
C GLU A 156 -4.52 7.93 -9.02
N LEU A 157 -4.17 8.78 -8.06
CA LEU A 157 -2.89 9.50 -8.09
C LEU A 157 -1.71 8.53 -7.99
N TYR A 158 -1.81 7.54 -7.11
CA TYR A 158 -0.78 6.51 -6.98
C TYR A 158 -0.73 5.57 -8.18
N GLN A 159 -1.86 5.31 -8.84
CA GLN A 159 -1.91 4.48 -10.07
C GLN A 159 -1.21 5.15 -11.27
N LYS A 160 -1.14 6.48 -11.28
CA LYS A 160 -0.39 7.25 -12.29
C LYS A 160 1.11 7.32 -11.97
N LEU A 161 1.47 7.19 -10.70
CA LEU A 161 2.84 7.40 -10.21
C LEU A 161 3.87 6.44 -10.83
N PRO A 162 3.60 5.15 -11.09
CA PRO A 162 4.53 4.26 -11.78
C PRO A 162 5.05 4.83 -13.10
N ASN A 163 4.16 5.29 -13.97
CA ASN A 163 4.54 5.88 -15.25
C ASN A 163 5.36 7.17 -15.08
N VAL A 164 4.97 8.02 -14.13
CA VAL A 164 5.72 9.25 -13.81
C VAL A 164 7.12 8.91 -13.31
N CYS A 165 7.24 7.91 -12.43
CA CYS A 165 8.52 7.47 -11.90
C CYS A 165 9.42 6.86 -12.98
N HIS A 166 8.88 6.03 -13.87
CA HIS A 166 9.65 5.47 -14.99
C HIS A 166 10.21 6.56 -15.91
N THR A 167 9.47 7.65 -16.09
CA THR A 167 9.85 8.72 -17.02
C THR A 167 10.73 9.79 -16.37
N HIS A 168 10.44 10.17 -15.13
CA HIS A 168 10.98 11.41 -14.53
C HIS A 168 11.86 11.19 -13.30
N LEU A 169 11.76 10.04 -12.59
CA LEU A 169 12.60 9.80 -11.41
C LEU A 169 14.05 9.51 -11.82
N LYS A 170 14.96 10.39 -11.47
CA LYS A 170 16.39 10.27 -11.82
C LYS A 170 17.27 10.50 -10.59
N LYS A 171 18.31 9.67 -10.45
CA LYS A 171 19.37 9.95 -9.47
C LYS A 171 20.03 11.27 -9.82
N THR A 172 20.22 12.15 -8.84
CA THR A 172 20.79 13.47 -9.03
C THR A 172 21.71 13.86 -7.87
N THR A 173 22.37 14.99 -8.01
CA THR A 173 23.16 15.63 -6.95
C THR A 173 22.40 16.86 -6.43
N SER A 174 22.73 17.30 -5.22
CA SER A 174 22.14 18.51 -4.64
C SER A 174 22.45 19.77 -5.45
N LEU A 175 21.54 20.71 -5.46
CA LEU A 175 21.81 22.06 -5.93
C LEU A 175 22.80 22.76 -5.00
N LYS A 176 23.68 23.60 -5.57
CA LYS A 176 24.65 24.40 -4.79
C LYS A 176 23.98 25.54 -4.00
N SER A 177 22.85 26.02 -4.45
CA SER A 177 22.03 27.03 -3.76
C SER A 177 20.54 26.78 -4.06
N PRO A 178 19.61 27.22 -3.18
CA PRO A 178 18.18 27.14 -3.46
C PRO A 178 17.83 27.88 -4.76
N LYS A 179 16.95 27.27 -5.55
CA LYS A 179 16.33 27.89 -6.72
C LYS A 179 14.82 27.78 -6.55
N ASN A 180 14.09 28.76 -7.07
CA ASN A 180 12.64 28.61 -7.18
C ASN A 180 12.37 27.49 -8.19
N GLN A 181 11.93 26.35 -7.67
CA GLN A 181 11.51 25.20 -8.47
C GLN A 181 9.98 25.16 -8.43
N VAL A 182 9.36 25.35 -9.57
CA VAL A 182 7.91 25.29 -9.72
C VAL A 182 7.59 23.96 -10.39
N ASN A 183 6.72 23.18 -9.77
CA ASN A 183 6.09 22.06 -10.47
C ASN A 183 4.92 22.63 -11.28
N GLU A 184 5.01 22.54 -12.60
CA GLU A 184 3.97 23.06 -13.52
C GLU A 184 2.66 22.26 -13.45
N GLU A 185 2.72 21.02 -12.99
CA GLU A 185 1.53 20.19 -12.76
C GLU A 185 1.03 20.33 -11.33
N ILE A 186 0.01 21.16 -11.13
CA ILE A 186 -0.68 21.23 -9.83
C ILE A 186 -1.67 20.07 -9.75
N ILE A 187 -1.30 19.02 -9.00
CA ILE A 187 -2.23 17.96 -8.63
C ILE A 187 -3.11 18.49 -7.49
N SER A 188 -4.38 18.77 -7.77
CA SER A 188 -5.32 19.17 -6.73
C SER A 188 -5.95 17.94 -6.09
N TYR A 189 -5.62 17.69 -4.84
CA TYR A 189 -6.28 16.70 -4.00
C TYR A 189 -6.47 17.29 -2.60
N THR A 190 -7.69 17.20 -2.07
CA THR A 190 -8.00 17.76 -0.75
C THR A 190 -8.10 16.65 0.28
N THR A 191 -7.56 16.92 1.47
CA THR A 191 -7.69 16.01 2.62
C THR A 191 -9.17 15.84 3.00
N TRP A 192 -9.50 14.65 3.50
CA TRP A 192 -10.84 14.41 4.05
C TRP A 192 -11.13 15.43 5.16
N LYS A 193 -12.14 16.25 4.96
CA LYS A 193 -12.66 17.14 6.00
C LYS A 193 -13.92 16.51 6.57
N LYS A 194 -14.05 16.45 7.90
CA LYS A 194 -15.35 16.23 8.52
C LYS A 194 -16.27 17.36 8.05
N THR A 195 -17.28 17.01 7.27
CA THR A 195 -18.46 17.87 7.14
C THR A 195 -19.12 17.84 8.51
N ASN A 196 -19.13 18.98 9.18
CA ASN A 196 -19.87 19.19 10.43
C ASN A 196 -21.35 19.01 10.18
#